data_005a09289615fd9b90fed19370e4647f
#
_entry.id   005a09289615fd9b90fed19370e4647f
#
_cell.length_a   1.000
_cell.length_b   1.000
_cell.length_c   1.000
_cell.angle_alpha   90.00
_cell.angle_beta   90.00
_cell.angle_gamma   90.00
#
_symmetry.space_group_name_H-M   'P 1'
#
loop_
_entity.id
_entity.type
_entity.pdbx_description
1 polymer ?
#
loop_
_entity_poly.entity_id
_entity_poly.type
_entity_poly.pdbx_seq_one_letter_code
_entity_poly.pdbx_strand_id
1 'polypeptide(L)'
;LCKKGSPAWSKYLSESYDQAYVHDGKLVLVAEKVNGVYKTGGVQSLGKAEFQYGKIEICARFTKTAKGGWPAIWMMPAKPVYSGWPACGEIDIMEQLNHDGIVYQTIHSHYKNDLGFTKPVPTKTVSYNKGQFNIFGIEWTPEALTFKVNGATTLVYPNLHLADESVKKQWPFDTSFYLILNYALGGPGTWPGTITD
;
A
#
# COMPACT_ATOMS: atom_id res chain seq x y z
N LEU A 1 12.91 0.70 -9.77
CA LEU A 1 11.65 0.10 -10.19
C LEU A 1 11.30 -1.11 -9.32
N CYS A 2 10.01 -1.38 -9.14
CA CYS A 2 9.54 -2.65 -8.58
C CYS A 2 9.77 -3.78 -9.57
N LYS A 3 10.00 -5.00 -9.06
CA LYS A 3 10.19 -6.19 -9.89
C LYS A 3 8.91 -6.97 -10.07
N LYS A 4 8.76 -7.56 -11.26
CA LYS A 4 7.69 -8.51 -11.53
C LYS A 4 7.81 -9.74 -10.61
N GLY A 5 6.65 -10.23 -10.13
CA GLY A 5 6.59 -11.35 -9.21
C GLY A 5 5.29 -12.14 -9.30
N SER A 6 5.17 -13.17 -8.46
CA SER A 6 3.99 -14.03 -8.38
C SER A 6 2.78 -13.38 -7.67
N PRO A 7 2.95 -12.51 -6.64
CA PRO A 7 1.82 -11.84 -6.01
C PRO A 7 1.01 -11.01 -7.00
N ALA A 8 -0.30 -10.90 -6.79
CA ALA A 8 -1.21 -10.21 -7.69
C ALA A 8 -0.77 -8.76 -7.99
N TRP A 9 -0.32 -8.02 -6.97
CA TRP A 9 0.11 -6.63 -7.12
C TRP A 9 1.32 -6.44 -8.05
N SER A 10 2.16 -7.46 -8.21
CA SER A 10 3.40 -7.40 -9.00
C SER A 10 3.35 -8.20 -10.31
N LYS A 11 2.26 -8.91 -10.56
CA LYS A 11 2.12 -9.83 -11.70
C LYS A 11 2.37 -9.18 -13.05
N TYR A 12 1.96 -7.94 -13.23
CA TYR A 12 2.03 -7.21 -14.50
C TYR A 12 3.10 -6.12 -14.52
N LEU A 13 3.93 -6.02 -13.49
CA LEU A 13 5.03 -5.05 -13.46
C LEU A 13 5.97 -5.26 -14.65
N SER A 14 6.25 -4.19 -15.38
CA SER A 14 7.05 -4.23 -16.61
C SER A 14 8.55 -4.05 -16.38
N GLU A 15 8.93 -3.52 -15.23
CA GLU A 15 10.32 -3.10 -14.92
C GLU A 15 10.88 -2.09 -15.94
N SER A 16 9.98 -1.34 -16.60
CA SER A 16 10.33 -0.37 -17.65
C SER A 16 9.99 1.06 -17.23
N TYR A 17 10.82 1.99 -17.71
CA TYR A 17 10.54 3.42 -17.59
C TYR A 17 9.37 3.90 -18.47
N ASP A 18 8.84 3.07 -19.37
CA ASP A 18 7.61 3.39 -20.11
C ASP A 18 6.38 3.41 -19.20
N GLN A 19 6.37 2.60 -18.14
CA GLN A 19 5.25 2.54 -17.19
C GLN A 19 5.54 3.22 -15.84
N ALA A 20 6.79 3.66 -15.59
CA ALA A 20 7.16 4.38 -14.37
C ALA A 20 8.23 5.43 -14.70
N TYR A 21 7.82 6.68 -14.86
CA TYR A 21 8.70 7.77 -15.31
C TYR A 21 8.39 9.09 -14.59
N VAL A 22 9.26 10.08 -14.75
CA VAL A 22 9.03 11.44 -14.26
C VAL A 22 8.67 12.34 -15.44
N HIS A 23 7.57 13.07 -15.30
CA HIS A 23 7.11 14.07 -16.24
C HIS A 23 6.59 15.30 -15.49
N ASP A 24 7.05 16.48 -15.89
CA ASP A 24 6.72 17.76 -15.25
C ASP A 24 6.89 17.74 -13.72
N GLY A 25 8.01 17.16 -13.25
CA GLY A 25 8.32 17.07 -11.83
C GLY A 25 7.44 16.10 -11.02
N LYS A 26 6.67 15.24 -11.70
CA LYS A 26 5.77 14.27 -11.08
C LYS A 26 6.15 12.86 -11.47
N LEU A 27 6.14 11.94 -10.51
CA LEU A 27 6.17 10.51 -10.81
C LEU A 27 4.84 10.11 -11.47
N VAL A 28 4.94 9.47 -12.62
CA VAL A 28 3.80 8.91 -13.36
C VAL A 28 3.91 7.39 -13.34
N LEU A 29 2.85 6.73 -12.87
CA LEU A 29 2.72 5.28 -12.91
C LEU A 29 1.56 4.93 -13.84
N VAL A 30 1.83 4.07 -14.81
CA VAL A 30 0.90 3.70 -15.87
C VAL A 30 0.51 2.23 -15.74
N ALA A 31 -0.76 1.94 -15.95
CA ALA A 31 -1.26 0.60 -16.23
C ALA A 31 -1.90 0.63 -17.62
N GLU A 32 -1.43 -0.22 -18.52
CA GLU A 32 -1.85 -0.22 -19.92
C GLU A 32 -1.77 -1.62 -20.55
N LYS A 33 -2.36 -1.78 -21.74
CA LYS A 33 -2.27 -2.99 -22.53
C LYS A 33 -1.46 -2.70 -23.80
N VAL A 34 -0.26 -3.29 -23.89
CA VAL A 34 0.66 -3.12 -25.02
C VAL A 34 0.74 -4.44 -25.80
N ASN A 35 0.35 -4.45 -27.06
CA ASN A 35 0.34 -5.63 -27.92
C ASN A 35 -0.38 -6.85 -27.28
N GLY A 36 -1.53 -6.60 -26.64
CA GLY A 36 -2.32 -7.63 -25.99
C GLY A 36 -1.85 -8.02 -24.57
N VAL A 37 -0.72 -7.51 -24.09
CA VAL A 37 -0.15 -7.84 -22.79
C VAL A 37 -0.34 -6.66 -21.82
N TYR A 38 -0.84 -6.93 -20.62
CA TYR A 38 -0.90 -5.92 -19.57
C TYR A 38 0.48 -5.61 -19.00
N LYS A 39 0.76 -4.32 -18.84
CA LYS A 39 1.99 -3.79 -18.25
C LYS A 39 1.64 -2.72 -17.22
N THR A 40 2.32 -2.74 -16.09
CA THR A 40 2.10 -1.77 -15.01
C THR A 40 3.41 -1.20 -14.49
N GLY A 41 3.34 0.02 -13.97
CA GLY A 41 4.47 0.71 -13.36
C GLY A 41 4.47 0.60 -11.84
N GLY A 42 5.67 0.57 -11.26
CA GLY A 42 5.87 0.64 -9.82
C GLY A 42 7.30 1.02 -9.45
N VAL A 43 7.44 1.75 -8.36
CA VAL A 43 8.73 2.14 -7.79
C VAL A 43 8.78 1.80 -6.32
N GLN A 44 9.97 1.56 -5.80
CA GLN A 44 10.19 1.27 -4.38
C GLN A 44 11.47 1.90 -3.87
N SER A 45 11.52 2.19 -2.58
CA SER A 45 12.67 2.78 -1.92
C SER A 45 13.63 1.76 -1.30
N LEU A 46 13.36 0.46 -1.43
CA LEU A 46 14.20 -0.61 -0.87
C LEU A 46 15.67 -0.47 -1.28
N GLY A 47 16.57 -0.49 -0.29
CA GLY A 47 18.00 -0.32 -0.47
C GLY A 47 18.45 1.10 -0.85
N LYS A 48 17.52 2.08 -0.79
CA LYS A 48 17.79 3.50 -1.08
C LYS A 48 17.34 4.43 0.05
N ALA A 49 16.12 4.25 0.53
CA ALA A 49 15.58 4.98 1.67
C ALA A 49 14.65 4.07 2.46
N GLU A 50 14.94 3.93 3.74
CA GLU A 50 14.17 3.16 4.70
C GLU A 50 13.74 4.08 5.83
N PHE A 51 12.56 3.85 6.36
CA PHE A 51 11.92 4.72 7.35
C PHE A 51 11.55 3.89 8.57
N GLN A 52 11.78 4.45 9.74
CA GLN A 52 11.25 3.94 10.99
C GLN A 52 10.81 5.14 11.82
N TYR A 53 9.49 5.23 12.04
CA TYR A 53 8.83 6.36 12.68
C TYR A 53 8.89 7.65 11.86
N GLY A 54 8.09 8.62 12.25
CA GLY A 54 8.00 9.93 11.62
C GLY A 54 6.71 10.13 10.83
N LYS A 55 6.72 11.12 9.97
CA LYS A 55 5.58 11.49 9.13
C LYS A 55 5.92 11.22 7.66
N ILE A 56 5.04 10.50 6.98
CA ILE A 56 5.13 10.24 5.54
C ILE A 56 3.86 10.75 4.89
N GLU A 57 4.00 11.60 3.87
CA GLU A 57 2.89 12.14 3.09
C GLU A 57 3.19 12.06 1.60
N ILE A 58 2.26 11.55 0.82
CA ILE A 58 2.34 11.46 -0.63
C ILE A 58 1.16 12.20 -1.24
N CYS A 59 1.48 13.20 -2.07
CA CYS A 59 0.49 13.94 -2.86
C CYS A 59 0.27 13.17 -4.18
N ALA A 60 -0.91 12.61 -4.37
CA ALA A 60 -1.22 11.78 -5.53
C ALA A 60 -2.60 12.10 -6.14
N ARG A 61 -2.72 11.82 -7.44
CA ARG A 61 -3.96 11.94 -8.21
C ARG A 61 -4.12 10.74 -9.14
N PHE A 62 -5.29 10.15 -9.14
CA PHE A 62 -5.68 9.16 -10.15
C PHE A 62 -6.29 9.89 -11.34
N THR A 63 -5.55 9.98 -12.45
CA THR A 63 -6.04 10.63 -13.69
C THR A 63 -7.00 9.74 -14.45
N LYS A 64 -6.73 8.43 -14.40
CA LYS A 64 -7.59 7.37 -14.95
C LYS A 64 -7.64 6.21 -13.98
N THR A 65 -8.78 5.57 -13.89
CA THR A 65 -9.03 4.33 -13.17
C THR A 65 -9.54 3.28 -14.14
N ALA A 66 -9.45 2.01 -13.78
CA ALA A 66 -9.90 0.89 -14.60
C ALA A 66 -10.62 -0.15 -13.74
N LYS A 67 -11.58 -0.88 -14.29
CA LYS A 67 -12.13 -2.06 -13.65
C LYS A 67 -11.03 -3.12 -13.52
N GLY A 68 -10.81 -3.61 -12.30
CA GLY A 68 -9.64 -4.43 -11.97
C GLY A 68 -8.37 -3.60 -11.69
N GLY A 69 -8.45 -2.26 -11.74
CA GLY A 69 -7.34 -1.38 -11.37
C GLY A 69 -7.13 -1.33 -9.85
N TRP A 70 -5.85 -1.22 -9.45
CA TRP A 70 -5.45 -1.25 -8.04
C TRP A 70 -4.16 -0.45 -7.81
N PRO A 71 -4.22 0.90 -7.86
CA PRO A 71 -3.11 1.73 -7.43
C PRO A 71 -2.96 1.69 -5.90
N ALA A 72 -1.70 1.68 -5.44
CA ALA A 72 -1.37 1.58 -4.03
C ALA A 72 -0.16 2.44 -3.62
N ILE A 73 -0.21 2.94 -2.39
CA ILE A 73 0.86 3.58 -1.63
C ILE A 73 0.97 2.81 -0.33
N TRP A 74 2.05 2.05 -0.15
CA TRP A 74 2.17 1.11 0.94
C TRP A 74 3.62 0.86 1.34
N MET A 75 3.83 0.14 2.43
CA MET A 75 5.16 -0.11 2.98
C MET A 75 5.32 -1.56 3.42
N MET A 76 6.51 -2.09 3.20
CA MET A 76 6.96 -3.40 3.67
C MET A 76 8.23 -3.28 4.51
N PRO A 77 8.51 -4.20 5.43
CA PRO A 77 9.73 -4.19 6.22
C PRO A 77 10.96 -4.32 5.32
N ALA A 78 11.96 -3.48 5.57
CA ALA A 78 13.22 -3.47 4.80
C ALA A 78 14.12 -4.64 5.13
N LYS A 79 13.96 -5.20 6.35
CA LYS A 79 14.70 -6.37 6.84
C LYS A 79 13.73 -7.41 7.40
N PRO A 80 14.00 -8.69 7.23
CA PRO A 80 13.15 -9.77 7.75
C PRO A 80 13.39 -9.98 9.25
N VAL A 81 12.93 -9.04 10.08
CA VAL A 81 13.00 -9.15 11.56
C VAL A 81 12.00 -10.18 12.06
N TYR A 82 10.82 -10.21 11.44
CA TYR A 82 9.76 -11.18 11.73
C TYR A 82 9.62 -12.17 10.58
N SER A 83 9.08 -13.37 10.85
CA SER A 83 8.92 -14.42 9.86
C SER A 83 7.81 -14.07 8.87
N GLY A 84 8.13 -13.99 7.58
CA GLY A 84 7.19 -13.97 6.45
C GLY A 84 5.96 -13.05 6.57
N TRP A 85 5.26 -12.89 5.47
CA TRP A 85 3.96 -12.22 5.46
C TRP A 85 2.86 -13.18 5.98
N PRO A 86 1.89 -12.73 6.79
CA PRO A 86 1.64 -11.35 7.24
C PRO A 86 2.38 -10.95 8.54
N ALA A 87 3.10 -11.86 9.15
CA ALA A 87 3.71 -11.64 10.46
C ALA A 87 4.81 -10.56 10.45
N CYS A 88 5.44 -10.33 9.31
CA CYS A 88 6.44 -9.28 9.14
C CYS A 88 5.85 -7.86 9.15
N GLY A 89 4.53 -7.73 9.04
CA GLY A 89 3.83 -6.45 8.94
C GLY A 89 3.77 -5.89 7.52
N GLU A 90 2.70 -5.13 7.26
CA GLU A 90 2.49 -4.33 6.05
C GLU A 90 1.63 -3.13 6.42
N ILE A 91 1.93 -1.96 5.86
CA ILE A 91 1.22 -0.70 6.12
C ILE A 91 0.71 -0.19 4.78
N ASP A 92 -0.61 -0.28 4.54
CA ASP A 92 -1.24 0.24 3.34
C ASP A 92 -1.75 1.64 3.62
N ILE A 93 -0.96 2.65 3.26
CA ILE A 93 -1.31 4.06 3.45
C ILE A 93 -2.53 4.41 2.60
N MET A 94 -2.61 3.84 1.40
CA MET A 94 -3.71 4.03 0.49
C MET A 94 -3.76 2.91 -0.56
N GLU A 95 -4.91 2.32 -0.73
CA GLU A 95 -5.24 1.45 -1.86
C GLU A 95 -6.57 1.89 -2.47
N GLN A 96 -6.61 2.06 -3.79
CA GLN A 96 -7.83 2.40 -4.51
C GLN A 96 -8.20 1.25 -5.45
N LEU A 97 -9.46 0.90 -5.51
CA LEU A 97 -9.95 -0.20 -6.36
C LEU A 97 -10.89 0.31 -7.44
N ASN A 98 -10.73 -0.23 -8.63
CA ASN A 98 -11.69 -0.04 -9.71
C ASN A 98 -11.94 1.45 -10.01
N HIS A 99 -13.20 1.85 -10.08
CA HIS A 99 -13.65 3.24 -10.23
C HIS A 99 -14.17 3.84 -8.91
N ASP A 100 -13.86 3.20 -7.78
CA ASP A 100 -14.42 3.56 -6.49
C ASP A 100 -14.01 4.98 -6.06
N GLY A 101 -14.93 5.68 -5.42
CA GLY A 101 -14.69 7.01 -4.82
C GLY A 101 -14.14 6.94 -3.39
N ILE A 102 -13.66 5.78 -2.99
CA ILE A 102 -13.06 5.51 -1.68
C ILE A 102 -11.66 4.91 -1.84
N VAL A 103 -10.85 5.06 -0.81
CA VAL A 103 -9.59 4.34 -0.62
C VAL A 103 -9.66 3.50 0.62
N TYR A 104 -8.85 2.46 0.66
CA TYR A 104 -8.66 1.59 1.81
C TYR A 104 -7.33 1.97 2.49
N GLN A 105 -7.34 2.01 3.80
CA GLN A 105 -6.16 2.13 4.66
C GLN A 105 -6.13 0.90 5.55
N THR A 106 -5.05 0.13 5.51
CA THR A 106 -5.03 -1.19 6.12
C THR A 106 -3.71 -1.46 6.83
N ILE A 107 -3.79 -2.20 7.92
CA ILE A 107 -2.66 -2.83 8.61
C ILE A 107 -2.76 -4.34 8.41
N HIS A 108 -1.67 -4.96 7.97
CA HIS A 108 -1.51 -6.41 7.99
C HIS A 108 -0.50 -6.83 9.04
N SER A 109 -0.85 -7.86 9.80
CA SER A 109 -0.01 -8.45 10.85
C SER A 109 -0.48 -9.88 11.16
N HIS A 110 0.33 -10.65 11.86
CA HIS A 110 -0.08 -11.95 12.39
C HIS A 110 -1.36 -11.86 13.23
N TYR A 111 -1.44 -10.85 14.08
CA TYR A 111 -2.58 -10.61 14.97
C TYR A 111 -3.91 -10.45 14.22
N LYS A 112 -3.89 -9.68 13.12
CA LYS A 112 -5.08 -9.49 12.28
C LYS A 112 -5.34 -10.67 11.37
N ASN A 113 -4.33 -11.10 10.60
CA ASN A 113 -4.54 -11.98 9.46
C ASN A 113 -4.61 -13.46 9.84
N ASP A 114 -3.77 -13.91 10.78
CA ASP A 114 -3.69 -15.31 11.16
C ASP A 114 -4.56 -15.60 12.39
N LEU A 115 -4.60 -14.68 13.37
CA LEU A 115 -5.38 -14.85 14.60
C LEU A 115 -6.81 -14.29 14.50
N GLY A 116 -7.11 -13.49 13.46
CA GLY A 116 -8.46 -13.00 13.20
C GLY A 116 -8.94 -11.87 14.11
N PHE A 117 -8.05 -11.22 14.86
CA PHE A 117 -8.44 -10.09 15.72
C PHE A 117 -8.83 -8.86 14.88
N THR A 118 -9.94 -8.23 15.25
CA THR A 118 -10.51 -7.06 14.58
C THR A 118 -10.42 -5.78 15.42
N LYS A 119 -9.85 -5.86 16.61
CA LYS A 119 -9.59 -4.73 17.52
C LYS A 119 -8.12 -4.74 17.95
N PRO A 120 -7.41 -3.61 17.83
CA PRO A 120 -7.82 -2.32 17.21
C PRO A 120 -8.28 -2.51 15.77
N VAL A 121 -9.13 -1.59 15.28
CA VAL A 121 -9.64 -1.67 13.89
C VAL A 121 -8.46 -1.60 12.90
N PRO A 122 -8.22 -2.64 12.11
CA PRO A 122 -7.04 -2.68 11.25
C PRO A 122 -7.25 -2.11 9.84
N THR A 123 -8.49 -1.82 9.47
CA THR A 123 -8.85 -1.34 8.12
C THR A 123 -9.92 -0.26 8.19
N LYS A 124 -9.78 0.77 7.38
CA LYS A 124 -10.76 1.84 7.21
C LYS A 124 -10.91 2.22 5.74
N THR A 125 -12.16 2.41 5.29
CA THR A 125 -12.47 3.02 4.01
C THR A 125 -12.71 4.51 4.19
N VAL A 126 -12.19 5.33 3.26
CA VAL A 126 -12.25 6.79 3.34
C VAL A 126 -12.52 7.37 1.96
N SER A 127 -13.43 8.33 1.89
CA SER A 127 -13.65 9.10 0.66
C SER A 127 -12.46 10.02 0.36
N TYR A 128 -12.19 10.24 -0.91
CA TYR A 128 -11.17 11.16 -1.39
C TYR A 128 -11.72 12.05 -2.52
N ASN A 129 -11.04 13.14 -2.84
CA ASN A 129 -11.45 14.04 -3.93
C ASN A 129 -11.06 13.43 -5.28
N LYS A 130 -12.00 12.68 -5.89
CA LYS A 130 -11.77 11.96 -7.16
C LYS A 130 -11.34 12.91 -8.28
N GLY A 131 -10.32 12.53 -9.03
CA GLY A 131 -9.74 13.34 -10.10
C GLY A 131 -8.89 14.54 -9.65
N GLN A 132 -8.78 14.79 -8.36
CA GLN A 132 -7.96 15.85 -7.77
C GLN A 132 -6.72 15.27 -7.10
N PHE A 133 -5.72 16.13 -6.83
CA PHE A 133 -4.63 15.76 -5.93
C PHE A 133 -5.16 15.64 -4.50
N ASN A 134 -4.75 14.58 -3.85
CA ASN A 134 -5.02 14.32 -2.44
C ASN A 134 -3.70 14.01 -1.73
N ILE A 135 -3.64 14.30 -0.44
CA ILE A 135 -2.50 13.95 0.41
C ILE A 135 -2.88 12.70 1.22
N PHE A 136 -2.20 11.59 0.95
CA PHE A 136 -2.31 10.36 1.72
C PHE A 136 -1.09 10.21 2.61
N GLY A 137 -1.29 9.94 3.89
CA GLY A 137 -0.16 9.89 4.79
C GLY A 137 -0.38 9.11 6.07
N ILE A 138 0.72 8.93 6.79
CA ILE A 138 0.77 8.39 8.15
C ILE A 138 1.64 9.26 9.04
N GLU A 139 1.30 9.30 10.31
CA GLU A 139 2.18 9.62 11.42
C GLU A 139 2.45 8.32 12.16
N TRP A 140 3.70 7.94 12.22
CA TRP A 140 4.15 6.67 12.76
C TRP A 140 5.06 6.91 13.97
N THR A 141 4.65 6.44 15.12
CA THR A 141 5.38 6.50 16.38
C THR A 141 5.54 5.09 16.96
N PRO A 142 6.34 4.86 18.00
CA PRO A 142 6.36 3.58 18.71
C PRO A 142 4.99 3.15 19.26
N GLU A 143 4.11 4.13 19.51
CA GLU A 143 2.82 3.92 20.17
C GLU A 143 1.65 3.74 19.22
N ALA A 144 1.73 4.30 18.00
CA ALA A 144 0.61 4.24 17.07
C ALA A 144 1.02 4.52 15.61
N LEU A 145 0.21 3.98 14.69
CA LEU A 145 0.12 4.40 13.30
C LEU A 145 -1.16 5.22 13.13
N THR A 146 -1.02 6.50 12.79
CA THR A 146 -2.15 7.42 12.56
C THR A 146 -2.22 7.73 11.07
N PHE A 147 -3.25 7.21 10.41
CA PHE A 147 -3.48 7.42 8.98
C PHE A 147 -4.24 8.72 8.74
N LYS A 148 -3.93 9.37 7.62
CA LYS A 148 -4.54 10.66 7.25
C LYS A 148 -4.87 10.71 5.75
N VAL A 149 -5.96 11.41 5.44
CA VAL A 149 -6.31 11.84 4.08
C VAL A 149 -6.57 13.33 4.13
N ASN A 150 -5.85 14.11 3.30
CA ASN A 150 -5.95 15.57 3.24
C ASN A 150 -5.84 16.25 4.62
N GLY A 151 -4.93 15.74 5.47
CA GLY A 151 -4.68 16.25 6.81
C GLY A 151 -5.65 15.75 7.90
N ALA A 152 -6.82 15.21 7.53
CA ALA A 152 -7.76 14.65 8.49
C ALA A 152 -7.33 13.24 8.95
N THR A 153 -7.34 12.98 10.24
CA THR A 153 -7.11 11.63 10.80
C THR A 153 -8.29 10.72 10.44
N THR A 154 -7.98 9.56 9.89
CA THR A 154 -8.96 8.60 9.37
C THR A 154 -8.95 7.27 10.11
N LEU A 155 -7.78 6.79 10.51
CA LEU A 155 -7.60 5.56 11.26
C LEU A 155 -6.45 5.75 12.26
N VAL A 156 -6.62 5.25 13.47
CA VAL A 156 -5.54 5.13 14.46
C VAL A 156 -5.42 3.66 14.85
N TYR A 157 -4.22 3.10 14.65
CA TYR A 157 -3.89 1.73 15.04
C TYR A 157 -2.83 1.79 16.15
N PRO A 158 -3.22 1.58 17.42
CA PRO A 158 -2.30 1.66 18.55
C PRO A 158 -1.47 0.37 18.71
N ASN A 159 -0.27 0.53 19.26
CA ASN A 159 0.49 -0.57 19.84
C ASN A 159 -0.17 -0.99 21.16
N LEU A 160 -0.55 -2.24 21.28
CA LEU A 160 -1.21 -2.76 22.49
C LEU A 160 -0.23 -3.22 23.56
N HIS A 161 1.09 -3.21 23.29
CA HIS A 161 2.14 -3.66 24.21
C HIS A 161 1.85 -5.04 24.81
N LEU A 162 1.37 -5.99 24.00
CA LEU A 162 0.97 -7.31 24.47
C LEU A 162 2.19 -8.07 24.99
N ALA A 163 2.05 -8.62 26.20
CA ALA A 163 3.11 -9.41 26.85
C ALA A 163 3.15 -10.87 26.35
N ASP A 164 2.01 -11.40 25.88
CA ASP A 164 1.92 -12.77 25.36
C ASP A 164 2.63 -12.88 24.01
N GLU A 165 3.65 -13.72 23.93
CA GLU A 165 4.45 -13.93 22.72
C GLU A 165 3.62 -14.47 21.55
N SER A 166 2.56 -15.24 21.79
CA SER A 166 1.68 -15.76 20.74
C SER A 166 0.90 -14.68 20.02
N VAL A 167 0.65 -13.55 20.67
CA VAL A 167 -0.09 -12.39 20.13
C VAL A 167 0.77 -11.13 19.97
N LYS A 168 2.05 -11.17 20.40
CA LYS A 168 2.98 -10.04 20.34
C LYS A 168 3.12 -9.43 18.95
N LYS A 169 2.95 -10.20 17.90
CA LYS A 169 3.02 -9.74 16.51
C LYS A 169 1.77 -8.96 16.08
N GLN A 170 1.10 -8.33 17.04
CA GLN A 170 0.16 -7.25 16.81
C GLN A 170 0.90 -6.00 16.30
N TRP A 171 2.14 -5.78 16.75
CA TRP A 171 2.94 -4.61 16.42
C TRP A 171 4.30 -4.98 15.80
N PRO A 172 4.33 -5.42 14.54
CA PRO A 172 5.60 -5.65 13.83
C PRO A 172 6.17 -4.36 13.21
N PHE A 173 5.76 -3.20 13.71
CA PHE A 173 6.10 -1.86 13.19
C PHE A 173 7.17 -1.16 14.03
N ASP A 174 8.09 -1.94 14.60
CA ASP A 174 9.24 -1.51 15.39
C ASP A 174 10.59 -1.71 14.66
N THR A 175 10.52 -1.84 13.35
CA THR A 175 11.67 -1.97 12.44
C THR A 175 11.55 -1.01 11.26
N SER A 176 12.60 -0.88 10.45
CA SER A 176 12.55 -0.04 9.26
C SER A 176 11.70 -0.66 8.14
N PHE A 177 10.92 0.16 7.46
CA PHE A 177 10.11 -0.17 6.30
C PHE A 177 10.56 0.64 5.08
N TYR A 178 10.35 0.09 3.89
CA TYR A 178 10.51 0.80 2.63
C TYR A 178 9.17 1.10 1.99
N LEU A 179 9.11 2.18 1.24
CA LEU A 179 7.91 2.65 0.55
C LEU A 179 7.79 1.99 -0.83
N ILE A 180 6.57 1.64 -1.20
CA ILE A 180 6.20 1.12 -2.52
C ILE A 180 5.06 1.98 -3.08
N LEU A 181 5.21 2.41 -4.33
CA LEU A 181 4.18 3.10 -5.09
C LEU A 181 3.98 2.32 -6.39
N ASN A 182 2.79 1.80 -6.63
CA ASN A 182 2.52 1.04 -7.84
C ASN A 182 1.10 1.20 -8.34
N TYR A 183 0.90 0.91 -9.62
CA TYR A 183 -0.42 0.65 -10.18
C TYR A 183 -0.49 -0.85 -10.47
N ALA A 184 -1.23 -1.60 -9.68
CA ALA A 184 -1.47 -3.01 -9.91
C ALA A 184 -2.73 -3.22 -10.76
N LEU A 185 -2.83 -4.37 -11.38
CA LEU A 185 -4.02 -4.85 -12.06
C LEU A 185 -4.42 -6.22 -11.50
N GLY A 186 -5.70 -6.43 -11.33
CA GLY A 186 -6.25 -7.67 -10.83
C GLY A 186 -6.36 -8.77 -11.87
N GLY A 187 -7.19 -9.72 -11.57
CA GLY A 187 -7.53 -10.89 -12.38
C GLY A 187 -8.60 -11.73 -11.68
N PRO A 188 -9.03 -12.83 -12.26
CA PRO A 188 -9.98 -13.72 -11.61
C PRO A 188 -9.52 -14.14 -10.22
N GLY A 189 -10.39 -13.99 -9.21
CA GLY A 189 -10.12 -14.35 -7.82
C GLY A 189 -9.22 -13.38 -7.03
N THR A 190 -8.75 -12.29 -7.63
CA THR A 190 -8.02 -11.25 -6.90
C THR A 190 -8.96 -10.19 -6.33
N TRP A 191 -8.49 -9.43 -5.37
CA TRP A 191 -9.29 -8.42 -4.65
C TRP A 191 -9.93 -7.35 -5.56
N PRO A 192 -9.23 -6.72 -6.53
CA PRO A 192 -9.88 -5.78 -7.45
C PRO A 192 -10.76 -6.47 -8.51
N GLY A 193 -10.68 -7.79 -8.65
CA GLY A 193 -11.41 -8.54 -9.65
C GLY A 193 -10.76 -8.54 -11.05
N THR A 194 -11.52 -9.01 -12.03
CA THR A 194 -11.06 -9.12 -13.43
C THR A 194 -11.00 -7.75 -14.10
N ILE A 195 -9.98 -7.56 -14.93
CA ILE A 195 -9.83 -6.37 -15.78
C ILE A 195 -10.83 -6.47 -16.92
N THR A 196 -11.68 -5.46 -17.09
CA THR A 196 -12.73 -5.43 -18.14
C THR A 196 -12.74 -4.16 -18.99
N ASP A 197 -11.96 -3.13 -18.65
CA ASP A 197 -11.84 -1.87 -19.39
C ASP A 197 -10.42 -1.31 -19.38
#